data_dad7b0be2badf6e779bbe80e735292ee
#
_entry.id   dad7b0be2badf6e779bbe80e735292ee
#
_cell.length_a   1.000
_cell.length_b   1.000
_cell.length_c   1.000
_cell.angle_alpha   90.00
_cell.angle_beta   90.00
_cell.angle_gamma   90.00
#
_symmetry.space_group_name_H-M   'P 1'
#
loop_
_entity.id
_entity.type
_entity.pdbx_description
1 polymer ?
#
loop_
_entity_poly.entity_id
_entity_poly.type
_entity_poly.pdbx_seq_one_letter_code
_entity_poly.pdbx_strand_id
1 'polypeptide(L)'
;MAPRYELAVGLDKGHKTTKIRFLKSASEKVDKQNKLRPARTKGTQTKHTKFVRDLVREVMGHAPYEKRAMELLKVSKDKRALKYLKRRLGTHIRAKRKREELGAILTQMRKHAK
;
A
#
# COMPACT_ATOMS: atom_id res chain seq x y z
N MET A 1 -7.46 -5.45 -49.96
CA MET A 1 -6.26 -5.13 -49.11
C MET A 1 -6.46 -5.77 -47.78
N ALA A 2 -5.47 -6.50 -47.28
CA ALA A 2 -5.50 -7.04 -45.91
C ALA A 2 -5.44 -5.90 -44.90
N PRO A 3 -6.20 -5.93 -43.80
CA PRO A 3 -6.16 -4.90 -42.79
C PRO A 3 -4.78 -4.85 -42.15
N ARG A 4 -4.18 -3.66 -42.02
CA ARG A 4 -2.85 -3.41 -41.44
C ARG A 4 -2.90 -3.25 -39.92
N TYR A 5 -3.74 -4.01 -39.24
CA TYR A 5 -3.82 -3.96 -37.78
C TYR A 5 -3.74 -5.39 -37.22
N GLU A 6 -3.07 -5.52 -36.11
CA GLU A 6 -3.01 -6.78 -35.39
C GLU A 6 -4.39 -7.08 -34.78
N LEU A 7 -5.23 -7.73 -35.54
CA LEU A 7 -6.44 -8.34 -35.04
C LEU A 7 -6.19 -9.83 -34.87
N ALA A 8 -6.49 -10.33 -33.68
CA ALA A 8 -6.51 -11.77 -33.46
C ALA A 8 -7.53 -12.41 -34.42
N VAL A 9 -7.07 -13.39 -35.22
CA VAL A 9 -7.87 -14.07 -36.26
C VAL A 9 -8.05 -15.53 -35.87
N GLY A 10 -9.17 -16.14 -36.24
CA GLY A 10 -9.45 -17.55 -35.99
C GLY A 10 -9.85 -17.81 -34.53
N LEU A 11 -9.19 -18.77 -33.86
CA LEU A 11 -9.45 -19.15 -32.46
C LEU A 11 -9.03 -18.08 -31.47
N ASP A 12 -8.06 -17.26 -31.83
CA ASP A 12 -7.48 -16.20 -31.00
C ASP A 12 -8.15 -14.83 -31.19
N LYS A 13 -9.44 -14.83 -31.53
CA LYS A 13 -10.19 -13.60 -31.74
C LYS A 13 -10.20 -12.71 -30.51
N GLY A 14 -9.67 -11.50 -30.66
CA GLY A 14 -9.69 -10.49 -29.61
C GLY A 14 -11.04 -9.75 -29.51
N HIS A 15 -11.11 -8.81 -28.57
CA HIS A 15 -12.29 -7.97 -28.39
C HIS A 15 -12.44 -6.98 -29.56
N LYS A 16 -13.66 -6.86 -30.15
CA LYS A 16 -13.92 -6.02 -31.33
C LYS A 16 -13.53 -4.55 -31.18
N THR A 17 -13.54 -4.03 -29.95
CA THR A 17 -13.24 -2.64 -29.62
C THR A 17 -11.84 -2.46 -29.01
N THR A 18 -10.95 -3.43 -29.18
CA THR A 18 -9.59 -3.32 -28.67
C THR A 18 -8.85 -2.21 -29.43
N LYS A 19 -8.32 -1.25 -28.68
CA LYS A 19 -7.55 -0.14 -29.24
C LYS A 19 -6.23 -0.65 -29.79
N ILE A 20 -6.03 -0.54 -31.10
CA ILE A 20 -4.80 -0.91 -31.77
C ILE A 20 -3.72 0.09 -31.41
N ARG A 21 -2.62 -0.40 -30.87
CA ARG A 21 -1.43 0.41 -30.62
C ARG A 21 -0.50 0.27 -31.80
N PHE A 22 -0.42 1.29 -32.66
CA PHE A 22 0.62 1.33 -33.67
C PHE A 22 1.99 1.28 -32.99
N LEU A 23 2.87 0.42 -33.48
CA LEU A 23 4.26 0.38 -33.07
C LEU A 23 4.91 1.72 -33.42
N LYS A 24 5.03 2.59 -32.47
CA LYS A 24 5.82 3.80 -32.59
C LYS A 24 7.29 3.44 -32.57
N SER A 25 8.11 4.21 -33.30
CA SER A 25 9.54 3.97 -33.42
C SER A 25 10.20 3.80 -32.03
N ALA A 26 11.30 3.05 -31.95
CA ALA A 26 11.94 2.71 -30.69
C ALA A 26 12.32 3.92 -29.82
N SER A 27 12.64 5.06 -30.43
CA SER A 27 12.99 6.31 -29.77
C SER A 27 11.81 6.97 -29.02
N GLU A 28 10.57 6.81 -29.49
CA GLU A 28 9.40 7.36 -28.80
C GLU A 28 8.85 6.46 -27.69
N LYS A 29 9.36 5.24 -27.58
CA LYS A 29 8.86 4.26 -26.62
C LYS A 29 9.33 4.49 -25.18
N VAL A 30 10.50 5.12 -25.01
CA VAL A 30 11.16 5.20 -23.70
C VAL A 30 10.42 6.14 -22.74
N ASP A 31 9.88 7.25 -23.23
CA ASP A 31 9.33 8.28 -22.35
C ASP A 31 7.87 8.09 -21.96
N LYS A 32 7.11 7.27 -22.71
CA LYS A 32 5.66 7.09 -22.48
C LYS A 32 5.27 5.74 -21.86
N GLN A 33 6.14 4.74 -21.93
CA GLN A 33 5.83 3.41 -21.40
C GLN A 33 5.85 3.31 -19.87
N ASN A 34 6.58 4.20 -19.20
CA ASN A 34 6.70 4.19 -17.74
C ASN A 34 5.64 5.05 -17.03
N LYS A 35 4.76 5.74 -17.76
CA LYS A 35 3.63 6.43 -17.12
C LYS A 35 2.56 5.41 -16.73
N LEU A 36 2.62 4.99 -15.48
CA LEU A 36 1.54 4.21 -14.85
C LEU A 36 0.21 4.98 -15.01
N ARG A 37 -0.85 4.27 -15.40
CA ARG A 37 -2.18 4.86 -15.44
C ARG A 37 -2.53 5.43 -14.07
N PRO A 38 -3.14 6.62 -13.96
CA PRO A 38 -3.48 7.25 -12.67
C PRO A 38 -4.26 6.31 -11.73
N ALA A 39 -5.11 5.44 -12.29
CA ALA A 39 -5.85 4.46 -11.50
C ALA A 39 -4.97 3.43 -10.78
N ARG A 40 -3.81 3.08 -11.32
CA ARG A 40 -2.86 2.14 -10.68
C ARG A 40 -2.02 2.79 -9.59
N THR A 41 -1.92 4.12 -9.58
CA THR A 41 -1.20 4.86 -8.54
C THR A 41 -2.09 5.27 -7.37
N LYS A 42 -3.40 5.06 -7.47
CA LYS A 42 -4.34 5.30 -6.35
C LYS A 42 -3.98 4.40 -5.16
N GLY A 43 -3.85 5.03 -3.99
CA GLY A 43 -3.48 4.32 -2.76
C GLY A 43 -1.99 4.04 -2.60
N THR A 44 -1.14 4.42 -3.56
CA THR A 44 0.32 4.32 -3.41
C THR A 44 0.81 5.41 -2.46
N GLN A 45 1.60 5.01 -1.47
CA GLN A 45 2.20 5.97 -0.53
C GLN A 45 3.38 6.69 -1.21
N THR A 46 3.18 7.96 -1.55
CA THR A 46 4.24 8.83 -2.07
C THR A 46 5.15 9.32 -0.94
N LYS A 47 6.34 9.82 -1.28
CA LYS A 47 7.27 10.44 -0.33
C LYS A 47 6.61 11.60 0.44
N HIS A 48 5.87 12.44 -0.27
CA HIS A 48 5.14 13.57 0.34
C HIS A 48 4.05 13.11 1.31
N THR A 49 3.23 12.13 0.93
CA THR A 49 2.20 11.58 1.80
C THR A 49 2.78 10.91 3.04
N LYS A 50 3.92 10.23 2.89
CA LYS A 50 4.65 9.65 4.02
C LYS A 50 5.11 10.74 4.97
N PHE A 51 5.78 11.76 4.46
CA PHE A 51 6.25 12.90 5.27
C PHE A 51 5.11 13.56 6.07
N VAL A 52 3.97 13.85 5.43
CA VAL A 52 2.80 14.43 6.11
C VAL A 52 2.27 13.53 7.22
N ARG A 53 2.18 12.22 6.97
CA ARG A 53 1.73 11.26 7.98
C ARG A 53 2.70 11.14 9.16
N ASP A 54 3.99 11.15 8.89
CA ASP A 54 5.01 11.08 9.93
C ASP A 54 4.99 12.35 10.80
N LEU A 55 4.85 13.54 10.18
CA LEU A 55 4.68 14.81 10.89
C LEU A 55 3.42 14.83 11.76
N VAL A 56 2.29 14.40 11.23
CA VAL A 56 1.04 14.30 12.00
C VAL A 56 1.21 13.34 13.18
N ARG A 57 1.88 12.21 12.98
CA ARG A 57 2.18 11.24 14.05
C ARG A 57 3.04 11.87 15.16
N GLU A 58 4.03 12.64 14.79
CA GLU A 58 4.92 13.32 15.72
C GLU A 58 4.19 14.35 16.58
N VAL A 59 3.35 15.18 15.95
CA VAL A 59 2.59 16.24 16.63
C VAL A 59 1.44 15.68 17.49
N MET A 60 0.65 14.76 16.95
CA MET A 60 -0.56 14.24 17.60
C MET A 60 -0.31 13.04 18.52
N GLY A 61 0.79 12.32 18.33
CA GLY A 61 1.09 11.10 19.07
C GLY A 61 0.20 9.91 18.66
N HIS A 62 -0.08 9.03 19.62
CA HIS A 62 -0.85 7.81 19.39
C HIS A 62 -2.32 7.97 19.75
N ALA A 63 -3.18 7.34 18.95
CA ALA A 63 -4.62 7.28 19.23
C ALA A 63 -4.91 6.50 20.52
N PRO A 64 -6.07 6.73 21.21
CA PRO A 64 -6.40 6.04 22.45
C PRO A 64 -6.33 4.51 22.35
N TYR A 65 -6.82 3.92 21.25
CA TYR A 65 -6.76 2.48 21.04
C TYR A 65 -5.33 1.97 20.84
N GLU A 66 -4.44 2.77 20.24
CA GLU A 66 -3.02 2.46 20.07
C GLU A 66 -2.32 2.48 21.44
N LYS A 67 -2.57 3.51 22.25
CA LYS A 67 -2.02 3.61 23.62
C LYS A 67 -2.41 2.39 24.45
N ARG A 68 -3.69 2.00 24.41
CA ARG A 68 -4.16 0.80 25.13
C ARG A 68 -3.51 -0.50 24.63
N ALA A 69 -3.34 -0.64 23.30
CA ALA A 69 -2.64 -1.77 22.72
C ALA A 69 -1.16 -1.80 23.15
N MET A 70 -0.49 -0.66 23.19
CA MET A 70 0.90 -0.53 23.64
C MET A 70 1.05 -0.95 25.11
N GLU A 71 0.13 -0.60 25.99
CA GLU A 71 0.11 -1.07 27.39
C GLU A 71 0.05 -2.59 27.48
N LEU A 72 -0.84 -3.22 26.69
CA LEU A 72 -0.96 -4.68 26.65
C LEU A 72 0.31 -5.35 26.12
N LEU A 73 1.00 -4.71 25.15
CA LEU A 73 2.28 -5.20 24.61
C LEU A 73 3.43 -5.03 25.62
N LYS A 74 3.44 -3.94 26.41
CA LYS A 74 4.43 -3.73 27.48
C LYS A 74 4.36 -4.84 28.54
N VAL A 75 3.16 -5.33 28.83
CA VAL A 75 2.90 -6.43 29.78
C VAL A 75 2.99 -7.81 29.12
N SER A 76 3.52 -7.90 27.89
CA SER A 76 3.68 -9.15 27.12
C SER A 76 2.38 -9.93 26.86
N LYS A 77 1.24 -9.26 26.84
CA LYS A 77 -0.08 -9.86 26.55
C LYS A 77 -0.43 -9.76 25.05
N ASP A 78 0.43 -10.29 24.18
CA ASP A 78 0.32 -10.17 22.73
C ASP A 78 -1.00 -10.69 22.15
N LYS A 79 -1.46 -11.87 22.61
CA LYS A 79 -2.74 -12.45 22.16
C LYS A 79 -3.92 -11.53 22.50
N ARG A 80 -3.91 -10.93 23.68
CA ARG A 80 -4.95 -9.99 24.12
C ARG A 80 -4.90 -8.69 23.33
N ALA A 81 -3.70 -8.15 23.09
CA ALA A 81 -3.48 -6.98 22.25
C ALA A 81 -4.00 -7.20 20.83
N LEU A 82 -3.69 -8.35 20.21
CA LEU A 82 -4.18 -8.70 18.88
C LEU A 82 -5.72 -8.81 18.83
N LYS A 83 -6.33 -9.46 19.82
CA LYS A 83 -7.80 -9.58 19.92
C LYS A 83 -8.46 -8.20 20.08
N TYR A 84 -7.87 -7.33 20.90
CA TYR A 84 -8.33 -5.96 21.08
C TYR A 84 -8.24 -5.14 19.80
N LEU A 85 -7.08 -5.16 19.14
CA LEU A 85 -6.86 -4.47 17.86
C LEU A 85 -7.79 -4.99 16.76
N LYS A 86 -8.04 -6.30 16.69
CA LYS A 86 -8.99 -6.88 15.73
C LYS A 86 -10.40 -6.31 15.93
N ARG A 87 -10.84 -6.15 17.17
CA ARG A 87 -12.14 -5.58 17.50
C ARG A 87 -12.26 -4.10 17.06
N ARG A 88 -11.17 -3.33 17.17
CA ARG A 88 -11.13 -1.92 16.79
C ARG A 88 -10.96 -1.69 15.29
N LEU A 89 -10.15 -2.51 14.62
CA LEU A 89 -9.79 -2.35 13.21
C LEU A 89 -10.63 -3.21 12.25
N GLY A 90 -11.40 -4.14 12.76
CA GLY A 90 -12.34 -4.98 12.02
C GLY A 90 -11.74 -6.25 11.43
N THR A 91 -10.49 -6.25 10.94
CA THR A 91 -9.88 -7.41 10.29
C THR A 91 -8.62 -7.89 10.99
N HIS A 92 -8.38 -9.22 10.91
CA HIS A 92 -7.20 -9.85 11.51
C HIS A 92 -5.89 -9.33 10.90
N ILE A 93 -5.85 -9.14 9.58
CA ILE A 93 -4.66 -8.69 8.86
C ILE A 93 -4.27 -7.27 9.30
N ARG A 94 -5.23 -6.36 9.40
CA ARG A 94 -4.99 -4.99 9.90
C ARG A 94 -4.51 -4.99 11.34
N ALA A 95 -5.10 -5.83 12.19
CA ALA A 95 -4.70 -5.96 13.59
C ALA A 95 -3.27 -6.50 13.73
N LYS A 96 -2.90 -7.49 12.92
CA LYS A 96 -1.54 -8.06 12.90
C LYS A 96 -0.51 -6.99 12.52
N ARG A 97 -0.74 -6.28 11.41
CA ARG A 97 0.15 -5.20 10.97
C ARG A 97 0.29 -4.09 12.01
N LYS A 98 -0.83 -3.69 12.63
CA LYS A 98 -0.81 -2.68 13.68
C LYS A 98 -0.07 -3.14 14.94
N ARG A 99 -0.21 -4.39 15.32
CA ARG A 99 0.56 -4.97 16.45
C ARG A 99 2.07 -4.94 16.18
N GLU A 100 2.48 -5.32 14.96
CA GLU A 100 3.89 -5.30 14.54
C GLU A 100 4.44 -3.86 14.54
N GLU A 101 3.68 -2.90 14.01
CA GLU A 101 4.02 -1.46 14.03
C GLU A 101 4.24 -0.96 15.46
N LEU A 102 3.29 -1.21 16.36
CA LEU A 102 3.38 -0.77 17.75
C LEU A 102 4.50 -1.47 18.52
N GLY A 103 4.76 -2.74 18.23
CA GLY A 103 5.90 -3.48 18.79
C GLY A 103 7.23 -2.88 18.38
N ALA A 104 7.40 -2.52 17.10
CA ALA A 104 8.60 -1.84 16.61
C ALA A 104 8.81 -0.48 17.29
N ILE A 105 7.75 0.31 17.47
CA ILE A 105 7.81 1.60 18.17
C ILE A 105 8.24 1.41 19.63
N LEU A 106 7.68 0.43 20.33
CA LEU A 106 8.09 0.13 21.72
C LEU A 106 9.58 -0.27 21.83
N THR A 107 10.05 -1.04 20.85
CA THR A 107 11.47 -1.41 20.80
C THR A 107 12.38 -0.21 20.57
N GLN A 108 11.97 0.71 19.69
CA GLN A 108 12.68 1.97 19.46
C GLN A 108 12.71 2.84 20.73
N MET A 109 11.55 3.03 21.37
CA MET A 109 11.46 3.79 22.61
C MET A 109 12.40 3.25 23.71
N ARG A 110 12.51 1.91 23.84
CA ARG A 110 13.45 1.29 24.79
C ARG A 110 14.91 1.54 24.45
N LYS A 111 15.25 1.63 23.15
CA LYS A 111 16.63 1.95 22.72
C LYS A 111 17.01 3.39 23.02
N HIS A 112 16.07 4.32 22.88
CA HIS A 112 16.32 5.74 23.18
C HIS A 112 16.30 6.06 24.68
N ALA A 113 15.74 5.19 25.51
CA ALA A 113 15.69 5.34 26.96
C ALA A 113 16.95 4.80 27.68
N LYS A 114 17.88 4.20 26.92
CA LYS A 114 19.23 3.81 27.40
C LYS A 114 20.24 4.88 27.04
#